data_402c57576bf4bfdd693795aec93e07a3
#
_entry.id   402c57576bf4bfdd693795aec93e07a3
#
_cell.length_a   1.000
_cell.length_b   1.000
_cell.length_c   1.000
_cell.angle_alpha   90.00
_cell.angle_beta   90.00
_cell.angle_gamma   90.00
#
_symmetry.space_group_name_H-M   'P 1'
#
loop_
_entity.id
_entity.type
_entity.pdbx_description
1 polymer ?
#
loop_
_entity_poly.entity_id
_entity_poly.type
_entity_poly.pdbx_seq_one_letter_code
_entity_poly.pdbx_strand_id
1 'polypeptide(L)'
;MPKITGKTILAALRLCGVGVIAGLVFWTVFVLLVEGVRAAETKIPRAALQYRGQLVREARAVWGMDAPVSVFAAQIHTESWWRNDTVSSVGAQGLAQFMPATARWLPSVAPETGKPAPFNPAWSLRACVTYDRWLWNRLSPMRAGSLTTCDRMAFTLSAYNGGLGWVGRDRSLAARTGRDPDRWFGNVAGMNAGRSKSAIKENRRYVTLIFQRQSAYIAAGWGPGVECADVP
;
A
#
# COMPACT_ATOMS: atom_id res chain seq x y z
N MET A 1 26.44 21.74 58.03
CA MET A 1 26.01 20.62 57.13
C MET A 1 24.67 20.09 57.64
N PRO A 2 23.58 20.18 56.89
CA PRO A 2 22.29 19.66 57.32
C PRO A 2 22.27 18.15 57.23
N LYS A 3 21.87 17.48 58.31
CA LYS A 3 21.68 16.00 58.36
C LYS A 3 20.47 15.63 57.54
N ILE A 4 20.68 14.89 56.44
CA ILE A 4 19.61 14.27 55.65
C ILE A 4 18.99 13.15 56.50
N THR A 5 17.77 13.31 56.95
CA THR A 5 17.06 12.30 57.75
C THR A 5 16.44 11.23 56.81
N GLY A 6 16.42 9.97 57.26
CA GLY A 6 15.95 8.82 56.48
C GLY A 6 14.53 8.96 55.91
N LYS A 7 13.70 9.87 56.49
CA LYS A 7 12.38 10.20 55.96
C LYS A 7 12.42 10.90 54.58
N THR A 8 13.45 11.73 54.32
CA THR A 8 13.62 12.46 53.04
C THR A 8 14.02 11.49 51.91
N ILE A 9 14.81 10.47 52.20
CA ILE A 9 15.21 9.44 51.21
C ILE A 9 14.05 8.55 50.85
N LEU A 10 13.17 8.18 51.81
CA LEU A 10 11.99 7.35 51.56
C LEU A 10 10.94 8.06 50.71
N ALA A 11 10.79 9.37 50.87
CA ALA A 11 9.87 10.19 50.07
C ALA A 11 10.37 10.34 48.62
N ALA A 12 11.69 10.52 48.40
CA ALA A 12 12.28 10.62 47.08
C ALA A 12 12.17 9.28 46.30
N LEU A 13 12.39 8.16 46.98
CA LEU A 13 12.23 6.84 46.38
C LEU A 13 10.78 6.49 46.00
N ARG A 14 9.80 6.97 46.77
CA ARG A 14 8.37 6.80 46.44
C ARG A 14 7.94 7.66 45.24
N LEU A 15 8.44 8.88 45.10
CA LEU A 15 8.15 9.75 43.96
C LEU A 15 8.79 9.23 42.65
N CYS A 16 10.00 8.70 42.70
CA CYS A 16 10.63 8.07 41.53
C CYS A 16 9.88 6.78 41.12
N GLY A 17 9.43 5.95 42.07
CA GLY A 17 8.70 4.73 41.76
C GLY A 17 7.33 4.98 41.08
N VAL A 18 6.60 6.00 41.52
CA VAL A 18 5.31 6.37 40.93
C VAL A 18 5.49 6.89 39.49
N GLY A 19 6.52 7.68 39.22
CA GLY A 19 6.83 8.21 37.88
C GLY A 19 7.18 7.09 36.88
N VAL A 20 7.97 6.10 37.32
CA VAL A 20 8.35 4.95 36.47
C VAL A 20 7.15 4.07 36.18
N ILE A 21 6.29 3.78 37.16
CA ILE A 21 5.08 2.97 36.97
C ILE A 21 4.10 3.69 36.04
N ALA A 22 3.87 4.98 36.24
CA ALA A 22 2.99 5.78 35.36
C ALA A 22 3.52 5.82 33.92
N GLY A 23 4.83 5.96 33.73
CA GLY A 23 5.47 5.90 32.42
C GLY A 23 5.33 4.55 31.71
N LEU A 24 5.50 3.46 32.46
CA LEU A 24 5.33 2.10 31.93
C LEU A 24 3.86 1.82 31.57
N VAL A 25 2.92 2.24 32.39
CA VAL A 25 1.47 2.08 32.09
C VAL A 25 1.09 2.90 30.87
N PHE A 26 1.56 4.14 30.77
CA PHE A 26 1.29 4.98 29.60
C PHE A 26 1.90 4.37 28.33
N TRP A 27 3.13 3.86 28.40
CA TRP A 27 3.80 3.19 27.27
C TRP A 27 3.08 1.93 26.84
N THR A 28 2.66 1.07 27.77
CA THR A 28 1.89 -0.16 27.46
C THR A 28 0.53 0.15 26.86
N VAL A 29 -0.20 1.13 27.39
CA VAL A 29 -1.49 1.57 26.81
C VAL A 29 -1.29 2.17 25.42
N PHE A 30 -0.24 2.98 25.23
CA PHE A 30 0.09 3.54 23.92
C PHE A 30 0.45 2.46 22.90
N VAL A 31 1.28 1.47 23.27
CA VAL A 31 1.63 0.33 22.40
C VAL A 31 0.39 -0.48 22.05
N LEU A 32 -0.48 -0.81 23.02
CA LEU A 32 -1.71 -1.55 22.78
C LEU A 32 -2.70 -0.78 21.88
N LEU A 33 -2.77 0.55 22.01
CA LEU A 33 -3.58 1.39 21.13
C LEU A 33 -3.03 1.42 19.70
N VAL A 34 -1.71 1.53 19.54
CA VAL A 34 -1.07 1.52 18.22
C VAL A 34 -1.21 0.15 17.54
N GLU A 35 -1.05 -0.94 18.29
CA GLU A 35 -1.27 -2.29 17.77
C GLU A 35 -2.74 -2.55 17.45
N GLY A 36 -3.65 -2.07 18.29
CA GLY A 36 -5.10 -2.15 18.04
C GLY A 36 -5.53 -1.40 16.78
N VAL A 37 -4.97 -0.23 16.51
CA VAL A 37 -5.21 0.54 15.27
C VAL A 37 -4.62 -0.19 14.05
N ARG A 38 -3.40 -0.73 14.16
CA ARG A 38 -2.78 -1.54 13.09
C ARG A 38 -3.57 -2.83 12.81
N ALA A 39 -4.01 -3.53 13.86
CA ALA A 39 -4.84 -4.74 13.72
C ALA A 39 -6.20 -4.45 13.06
N ALA A 40 -6.81 -3.29 13.34
CA ALA A 40 -8.06 -2.87 12.70
C ALA A 40 -7.85 -2.56 11.20
N GLU A 41 -6.72 -1.93 10.81
CA GLU A 41 -6.40 -1.66 9.41
C GLU A 41 -6.03 -2.92 8.60
N THR A 42 -5.58 -3.98 9.24
CA THR A 42 -5.17 -5.24 8.59
C THR A 42 -6.27 -6.30 8.52
N LYS A 43 -7.42 -6.08 9.19
CA LYS A 43 -8.52 -7.05 9.17
C LYS A 43 -9.15 -7.12 7.79
N ILE A 44 -9.19 -8.33 7.21
CA ILE A 44 -9.85 -8.57 5.92
C ILE A 44 -11.37 -8.31 6.05
N PRO A 45 -11.96 -7.40 5.25
CA PRO A 45 -13.39 -7.17 5.25
C PRO A 45 -14.16 -8.44 4.86
N ARG A 46 -15.31 -8.70 5.51
CA ARG A 46 -16.15 -9.86 5.16
C ARG A 46 -16.59 -9.84 3.69
N ALA A 47 -16.83 -8.65 3.13
CA ALA A 47 -17.17 -8.46 1.73
C ALA A 47 -16.09 -9.01 0.77
N ALA A 48 -14.83 -9.09 1.20
CA ALA A 48 -13.74 -9.63 0.39
C ALA A 48 -13.92 -11.12 0.05
N LEU A 49 -14.49 -11.89 0.98
CA LEU A 49 -14.53 -13.36 0.88
C LEU A 49 -15.28 -13.85 -0.36
N GLN A 50 -16.35 -13.17 -0.77
CA GLN A 50 -17.13 -13.53 -1.95
C GLN A 50 -16.34 -13.36 -3.26
N TYR A 51 -15.32 -12.50 -3.27
CA TYR A 51 -14.52 -12.19 -4.47
C TYR A 51 -13.21 -12.97 -4.55
N ARG A 52 -12.80 -13.68 -3.48
CA ARG A 52 -11.52 -14.39 -3.41
C ARG A 52 -11.27 -15.30 -4.60
N GLY A 53 -12.21 -16.22 -4.87
CA GLY A 53 -12.05 -17.19 -5.96
C GLY A 53 -11.94 -16.53 -7.33
N GLN A 54 -12.67 -15.44 -7.55
CA GLN A 54 -12.61 -14.69 -8.79
C GLN A 54 -11.28 -13.95 -8.93
N LEU A 55 -10.84 -13.21 -7.90
CA LEU A 55 -9.55 -12.52 -7.94
C LEU A 55 -8.39 -13.49 -8.21
N VAL A 56 -8.38 -14.65 -7.56
CA VAL A 56 -7.35 -15.68 -7.80
C VAL A 56 -7.33 -16.11 -9.26
N ARG A 57 -8.49 -16.37 -9.88
CA ARG A 57 -8.57 -16.77 -11.29
C ARG A 57 -8.09 -15.66 -12.22
N GLU A 58 -8.55 -14.43 -12.04
CA GLU A 58 -8.16 -13.27 -12.87
C GLU A 58 -6.66 -12.97 -12.73
N ALA A 59 -6.14 -12.99 -11.50
CA ALA A 59 -4.72 -12.77 -11.25
C ALA A 59 -3.84 -13.82 -11.93
N ARG A 60 -4.19 -15.11 -11.77
CA ARG A 60 -3.43 -16.21 -12.40
C ARG A 60 -3.53 -16.23 -13.92
N ALA A 61 -4.67 -15.84 -14.49
CA ALA A 61 -4.83 -15.73 -15.94
C ALA A 61 -3.90 -14.69 -16.54
N VAL A 62 -3.62 -13.59 -15.84
CA VAL A 62 -2.81 -12.46 -16.33
C VAL A 62 -1.35 -12.55 -15.91
N TRP A 63 -1.07 -13.05 -14.69
CA TRP A 63 0.27 -13.03 -14.09
C TRP A 63 0.93 -14.41 -13.98
N GLY A 64 0.20 -15.49 -14.28
CA GLY A 64 0.66 -16.86 -14.12
C GLY A 64 0.37 -17.42 -12.72
N MET A 65 0.83 -18.64 -12.46
CA MET A 65 0.51 -19.37 -11.22
C MET A 65 1.08 -18.69 -9.96
N ASP A 66 2.20 -17.98 -10.10
CA ASP A 66 2.86 -17.25 -9.02
C ASP A 66 2.37 -15.80 -8.87
N ALA A 67 1.19 -15.49 -9.44
CA ALA A 67 0.57 -14.18 -9.34
C ALA A 67 0.54 -13.67 -7.89
N PRO A 68 0.94 -12.42 -7.61
CA PRO A 68 0.95 -11.86 -6.25
C PRO A 68 -0.47 -11.47 -5.80
N VAL A 69 -1.34 -12.50 -5.67
CA VAL A 69 -2.78 -12.33 -5.37
C VAL A 69 -3.02 -11.50 -4.12
N SER A 70 -2.16 -11.67 -3.11
CA SER A 70 -2.29 -10.93 -1.84
C SER A 70 -2.04 -9.44 -2.01
N VAL A 71 -1.18 -9.03 -2.96
CA VAL A 71 -0.99 -7.61 -3.32
C VAL A 71 -2.27 -7.05 -3.95
N PHE A 72 -2.84 -7.75 -4.94
CA PHE A 72 -4.07 -7.29 -5.61
C PHE A 72 -5.26 -7.26 -4.63
N ALA A 73 -5.35 -8.21 -3.71
CA ALA A 73 -6.36 -8.19 -2.66
C ALA A 73 -6.21 -6.98 -1.74
N ALA A 74 -4.98 -6.67 -1.33
CA ALA A 74 -4.67 -5.49 -0.53
C ALA A 74 -4.95 -4.19 -1.29
N GLN A 75 -4.74 -4.19 -2.60
CA GLN A 75 -5.05 -3.06 -3.48
C GLN A 75 -6.56 -2.79 -3.54
N ILE A 76 -7.39 -3.79 -3.85
CA ILE A 76 -8.85 -3.66 -3.84
C ILE A 76 -9.37 -3.22 -2.47
N HIS A 77 -8.79 -3.77 -1.40
CA HIS A 77 -9.09 -3.33 -0.03
C HIS A 77 -8.78 -1.84 0.17
N THR A 78 -7.67 -1.35 -0.37
CA THR A 78 -7.26 0.05 -0.26
C THR A 78 -8.13 0.96 -1.11
N GLU A 79 -8.56 0.51 -2.29
CA GLU A 79 -9.39 1.27 -3.22
C GLU A 79 -10.82 1.47 -2.71
N SER A 80 -11.51 0.41 -2.34
CA SER A 80 -12.96 0.46 -2.09
C SER A 80 -13.42 -0.22 -0.80
N TRP A 81 -12.51 -0.83 -0.03
CA TRP A 81 -12.91 -1.76 1.05
C TRP A 81 -13.81 -2.89 0.53
N TRP A 82 -13.58 -3.33 -0.71
CA TRP A 82 -14.35 -4.37 -1.39
C TRP A 82 -15.82 -4.00 -1.66
N ARG A 83 -16.13 -2.71 -1.76
CA ARG A 83 -17.47 -2.23 -2.13
C ARG A 83 -17.52 -1.96 -3.63
N ASN A 84 -18.36 -2.71 -4.35
CA ASN A 84 -18.47 -2.64 -5.81
C ASN A 84 -19.29 -1.45 -6.31
N ASP A 85 -20.04 -0.80 -5.44
CA ASP A 85 -20.91 0.35 -5.73
C ASP A 85 -20.28 1.70 -5.39
N THR A 86 -19.03 1.70 -4.93
CA THR A 86 -18.34 2.91 -4.47
C THR A 86 -18.02 3.85 -5.62
N VAL A 87 -18.30 5.14 -5.40
CA VAL A 87 -17.85 6.25 -6.23
C VAL A 87 -17.07 7.21 -5.34
N SER A 88 -15.86 7.55 -5.72
CA SER A 88 -15.05 8.53 -4.97
C SER A 88 -15.49 9.96 -5.26
N SER A 89 -15.04 10.93 -4.45
CA SER A 89 -15.29 12.36 -4.65
C SER A 89 -14.80 12.90 -6.00
N VAL A 90 -13.84 12.21 -6.62
CA VAL A 90 -13.30 12.56 -7.94
C VAL A 90 -13.87 11.69 -9.07
N GLY A 91 -14.85 10.83 -8.77
CA GLY A 91 -15.57 10.03 -9.75
C GLY A 91 -14.92 8.69 -10.11
N ALA A 92 -13.96 8.18 -9.33
CA ALA A 92 -13.46 6.82 -9.48
C ALA A 92 -14.52 5.80 -9.06
N GLN A 93 -14.61 4.65 -9.76
CA GLN A 93 -15.77 3.76 -9.73
C GLN A 93 -15.41 2.30 -9.40
N GLY A 94 -16.28 1.66 -8.62
CA GLY A 94 -16.31 0.23 -8.38
C GLY A 94 -15.19 -0.30 -7.46
N LEU A 95 -14.99 -1.62 -7.45
CA LEU A 95 -14.03 -2.30 -6.59
C LEU A 95 -12.61 -1.75 -6.71
N ALA A 96 -12.14 -1.51 -7.93
CA ALA A 96 -10.79 -1.09 -8.24
C ALA A 96 -10.66 0.41 -8.54
N GLN A 97 -11.71 1.20 -8.26
CA GLN A 97 -11.74 2.66 -8.36
C GLN A 97 -11.20 3.20 -9.69
N PHE A 98 -11.66 2.62 -10.80
CA PHE A 98 -11.30 3.12 -12.12
C PHE A 98 -11.91 4.49 -12.40
N MET A 99 -11.06 5.44 -12.80
CA MET A 99 -11.57 6.67 -13.43
C MET A 99 -12.29 6.33 -14.73
N PRO A 100 -13.44 6.95 -15.04
CA PRO A 100 -14.20 6.66 -16.27
C PRO A 100 -13.37 6.77 -17.55
N ALA A 101 -12.42 7.69 -17.62
CA ALA A 101 -11.52 7.84 -18.75
C ALA A 101 -10.58 6.62 -18.89
N THR A 102 -9.99 6.17 -17.79
CA THR A 102 -9.11 5.01 -17.76
C THR A 102 -9.86 3.73 -18.10
N ALA A 103 -11.08 3.56 -17.56
CA ALA A 103 -11.93 2.41 -17.87
C ALA A 103 -12.26 2.32 -19.37
N ARG A 104 -12.58 3.44 -20.02
CA ARG A 104 -12.84 3.50 -21.47
C ARG A 104 -11.61 3.26 -22.33
N TRP A 105 -10.44 3.73 -21.86
CA TRP A 105 -9.20 3.60 -22.59
C TRP A 105 -8.59 2.19 -22.48
N LEU A 106 -8.72 1.51 -21.33
CA LEU A 106 -8.04 0.24 -21.05
C LEU A 106 -8.24 -0.83 -22.15
N PRO A 107 -9.43 -1.04 -22.73
CA PRO A 107 -9.59 -2.02 -23.80
C PRO A 107 -8.77 -1.73 -25.06
N SER A 108 -8.35 -0.50 -25.28
CA SER A 108 -7.49 -0.16 -26.45
C SER A 108 -6.07 -0.69 -26.32
N VAL A 109 -5.61 -1.01 -25.11
CA VAL A 109 -4.27 -1.53 -24.81
C VAL A 109 -4.31 -2.93 -24.20
N ALA A 110 -5.48 -3.39 -23.78
CA ALA A 110 -5.77 -4.68 -23.15
C ALA A 110 -7.19 -5.15 -23.59
N PRO A 111 -7.36 -5.58 -24.85
CA PRO A 111 -8.68 -5.93 -25.41
C PRO A 111 -9.42 -7.03 -24.62
N GLU A 112 -8.68 -7.88 -23.92
CA GLU A 112 -9.21 -8.95 -23.07
C GLU A 112 -10.05 -8.43 -21.89
N THR A 113 -9.95 -7.16 -21.53
CA THR A 113 -10.81 -6.54 -20.50
C THR A 113 -12.24 -6.32 -21.00
N GLY A 114 -12.46 -6.24 -22.30
CA GLY A 114 -13.75 -6.09 -22.91
C GLY A 114 -14.42 -4.74 -22.63
N LYS A 115 -15.76 -4.67 -22.82
CA LYS A 115 -16.52 -3.44 -22.62
C LYS A 115 -16.41 -2.93 -21.19
N PRO A 116 -16.11 -1.62 -20.97
CA PRO A 116 -15.96 -1.04 -19.65
C PRO A 116 -17.20 -1.19 -18.77
N ALA A 117 -17.02 -1.75 -17.58
CA ALA A 117 -18.06 -1.97 -16.58
C ALA A 117 -17.52 -1.87 -15.14
N PRO A 118 -17.05 -0.69 -14.67
CA PRO A 118 -16.34 -0.55 -13.38
C PRO A 118 -17.14 -1.04 -12.15
N PHE A 119 -18.47 -0.99 -12.20
CA PHE A 119 -19.35 -1.50 -11.13
C PHE A 119 -19.60 -3.01 -11.20
N ASN A 120 -19.22 -3.67 -12.30
CA ASN A 120 -19.25 -5.13 -12.40
C ASN A 120 -18.02 -5.71 -11.73
N PRO A 121 -18.15 -6.52 -10.66
CA PRO A 121 -17.01 -7.07 -9.95
C PRO A 121 -16.07 -7.88 -10.84
N ALA A 122 -16.60 -8.68 -11.77
CA ALA A 122 -15.80 -9.49 -12.67
C ALA A 122 -14.91 -8.62 -13.56
N TRP A 123 -15.50 -7.58 -14.16
CA TRP A 123 -14.75 -6.63 -14.96
C TRP A 123 -13.71 -5.90 -14.12
N SER A 124 -14.11 -5.40 -12.94
CA SER A 124 -13.26 -4.56 -12.09
C SER A 124 -12.01 -5.31 -11.61
N LEU A 125 -12.16 -6.58 -11.21
CA LEU A 125 -11.04 -7.43 -10.78
C LEU A 125 -10.10 -7.78 -11.94
N ARG A 126 -10.67 -8.17 -13.11
CA ARG A 126 -9.88 -8.42 -14.32
C ARG A 126 -9.14 -7.17 -14.76
N ALA A 127 -9.83 -6.05 -14.86
CA ALA A 127 -9.24 -4.78 -15.27
C ALA A 127 -8.11 -4.34 -14.34
N CYS A 128 -8.27 -4.51 -13.02
CA CYS A 128 -7.24 -4.17 -12.03
C CYS A 128 -5.95 -4.94 -12.30
N VAL A 129 -5.99 -6.25 -12.30
CA VAL A 129 -4.79 -7.09 -12.47
C VAL A 129 -4.17 -6.94 -13.86
N THR A 130 -4.99 -6.68 -14.88
CA THR A 130 -4.52 -6.43 -16.25
C THR A 130 -3.85 -5.06 -16.38
N TYR A 131 -4.42 -4.02 -15.77
CA TYR A 131 -3.82 -2.69 -15.78
C TYR A 131 -2.50 -2.66 -14.99
N ASP A 132 -2.43 -3.34 -13.86
CA ASP A 132 -1.18 -3.51 -13.13
C ASP A 132 -0.12 -4.23 -13.97
N ARG A 133 -0.50 -5.28 -14.72
CA ARG A 133 0.41 -5.98 -15.63
C ARG A 133 0.89 -5.08 -16.76
N TRP A 134 0.01 -4.26 -17.32
CA TRP A 134 0.34 -3.27 -18.33
C TRP A 134 1.34 -2.24 -17.82
N LEU A 135 1.13 -1.72 -16.60
CA LEU A 135 2.04 -0.79 -15.94
C LEU A 135 3.39 -1.44 -15.61
N TRP A 136 3.35 -2.64 -15.04
CA TRP A 136 4.54 -3.44 -14.73
C TRP A 136 5.45 -3.64 -15.94
N ASN A 137 4.89 -3.97 -17.09
CA ASN A 137 5.63 -4.21 -18.31
C ASN A 137 6.28 -2.94 -18.89
N ARG A 138 5.84 -1.74 -18.47
CA ARG A 138 6.40 -0.44 -18.86
C ARG A 138 7.46 0.10 -17.93
N LEU A 139 7.68 -0.58 -16.82
CA LEU A 139 8.71 -0.22 -15.86
C LEU A 139 9.98 -1.01 -16.15
N SER A 140 10.96 -0.32 -16.72
CA SER A 140 12.30 -0.87 -16.96
C SER A 140 13.30 -0.27 -15.97
N PRO A 141 14.40 -0.97 -15.65
CA PRO A 141 15.51 -0.39 -14.93
C PRO A 141 16.02 0.87 -15.61
N MET A 142 16.33 1.91 -14.87
CA MET A 142 17.08 3.06 -15.37
C MET A 142 18.59 2.83 -15.27
N ARG A 143 18.99 1.89 -14.39
CA ARG A 143 20.37 1.39 -14.27
C ARG A 143 20.37 -0.12 -14.50
N ALA A 144 21.40 -0.65 -15.11
CA ALA A 144 21.49 -2.07 -15.44
C ALA A 144 21.35 -2.95 -14.17
N GLY A 145 20.39 -3.87 -14.21
CA GLY A 145 20.21 -4.93 -13.20
C GLY A 145 19.69 -4.52 -11.82
N SER A 146 19.19 -3.28 -11.65
CA SER A 146 18.91 -2.76 -10.31
C SER A 146 17.44 -2.86 -9.86
N LEU A 147 16.47 -3.04 -10.78
CA LEU A 147 15.04 -3.02 -10.42
C LEU A 147 14.57 -4.36 -9.83
N THR A 148 14.37 -4.40 -8.52
CA THR A 148 13.86 -5.58 -7.82
C THR A 148 12.35 -5.78 -8.05
N THR A 149 11.84 -6.98 -7.76
CA THR A 149 10.39 -7.28 -7.78
C THR A 149 9.61 -6.34 -6.84
N CYS A 150 10.15 -6.08 -5.64
CA CYS A 150 9.58 -5.14 -4.67
C CYS A 150 9.46 -3.73 -5.25
N ASP A 151 10.57 -3.17 -5.74
CA ASP A 151 10.60 -1.82 -6.28
C ASP A 151 9.69 -1.68 -7.50
N ARG A 152 9.72 -2.67 -8.40
CA ARG A 152 8.86 -2.68 -9.59
C ARG A 152 7.38 -2.73 -9.22
N MET A 153 6.99 -3.52 -8.20
CA MET A 153 5.62 -3.52 -7.71
C MET A 153 5.25 -2.20 -7.06
N ALA A 154 6.12 -1.61 -6.26
CA ALA A 154 5.89 -0.30 -5.66
C ALA A 154 5.68 0.80 -6.72
N PHE A 155 6.49 0.80 -7.78
CA PHE A 155 6.31 1.69 -8.92
C PHE A 155 5.00 1.41 -9.67
N THR A 156 4.62 0.14 -9.85
CA THR A 156 3.35 -0.25 -10.48
C THR A 156 2.17 0.33 -9.71
N LEU A 157 2.13 0.11 -8.39
CA LEU A 157 1.08 0.63 -7.51
C LEU A 157 1.05 2.17 -7.49
N SER A 158 2.23 2.80 -7.43
CA SER A 158 2.33 4.26 -7.53
C SER A 158 1.81 4.80 -8.87
N ALA A 159 2.07 4.08 -9.96
CA ALA A 159 1.60 4.42 -11.30
C ALA A 159 0.09 4.20 -11.46
N TYR A 160 -0.47 3.15 -10.85
CA TYR A 160 -1.90 2.89 -10.82
C TYR A 160 -2.66 4.07 -10.18
N ASN A 161 -2.26 4.45 -8.98
CA ASN A 161 -2.91 5.54 -8.23
C ASN A 161 -2.63 6.94 -8.82
N GLY A 162 -1.40 7.21 -9.20
CA GLY A 162 -0.96 8.57 -9.54
C GLY A 162 -0.60 8.81 -11.01
N GLY A 163 -0.51 7.75 -11.81
CA GLY A 163 -0.13 7.81 -13.22
C GLY A 163 1.37 7.55 -13.48
N LEU A 164 1.65 6.75 -14.53
CA LEU A 164 2.98 6.32 -14.92
C LEU A 164 3.94 7.49 -15.23
N GLY A 165 3.41 8.57 -15.81
CA GLY A 165 4.21 9.77 -16.13
C GLY A 165 4.82 10.44 -14.90
N TRP A 166 4.13 10.42 -13.77
CA TRP A 166 4.66 10.95 -12.51
C TRP A 166 5.75 10.04 -11.92
N VAL A 167 5.58 8.72 -12.02
CA VAL A 167 6.63 7.76 -11.61
C VAL A 167 7.92 8.03 -12.39
N GLY A 168 7.84 8.21 -13.71
CA GLY A 168 9.00 8.54 -14.52
C GLY A 168 9.69 9.85 -14.12
N ARG A 169 8.91 10.91 -13.83
CA ARG A 169 9.45 12.20 -13.37
C ARG A 169 10.10 12.10 -11.99
N ASP A 170 9.48 11.40 -11.04
CA ASP A 170 10.03 11.21 -9.70
C ASP A 170 11.32 10.38 -9.73
N ARG A 171 11.39 9.32 -10.56
CA ARG A 171 12.61 8.54 -10.80
C ARG A 171 13.72 9.38 -11.42
N SER A 172 13.39 10.20 -12.41
CA SER A 172 14.35 11.13 -13.03
C SER A 172 14.86 12.18 -12.03
N LEU A 173 14.00 12.67 -11.13
CA LEU A 173 14.40 13.58 -10.06
C LEU A 173 15.34 12.87 -9.06
N ALA A 174 15.03 11.65 -8.65
CA ALA A 174 15.90 10.85 -7.79
C ALA A 174 17.30 10.70 -8.39
N ALA A 175 17.39 10.32 -9.67
CA ALA A 175 18.67 10.20 -10.38
C ALA A 175 19.48 11.50 -10.38
N ARG A 176 18.83 12.65 -10.63
CA ARG A 176 19.50 13.96 -10.63
C ARG A 176 19.93 14.45 -9.25
N THR A 177 19.29 13.95 -8.19
CA THR A 177 19.59 14.31 -6.80
C THR A 177 20.47 13.29 -6.08
N GLY A 178 21.12 12.37 -6.83
CA GLY A 178 22.03 11.36 -6.26
C GLY A 178 21.34 10.21 -5.54
N ARG A 179 20.02 10.08 -5.69
CA ARG A 179 19.25 8.93 -5.17
C ARG A 179 19.16 7.83 -6.21
N ASP A 180 18.88 6.61 -5.76
CA ASP A 180 18.69 5.49 -6.67
C ASP A 180 17.29 5.55 -7.33
N PRO A 181 17.20 5.74 -8.67
CA PRO A 181 15.95 5.84 -9.40
C PRO A 181 15.21 4.49 -9.51
N ASP A 182 15.88 3.38 -9.22
CA ASP A 182 15.33 2.02 -9.30
C ASP A 182 14.95 1.46 -7.93
N ARG A 183 15.10 2.26 -6.86
CA ARG A 183 14.68 1.93 -5.50
C ARG A 183 13.52 2.83 -5.07
N TRP A 184 12.42 2.18 -4.64
CA TRP A 184 11.24 2.92 -4.17
C TRP A 184 11.44 3.44 -2.75
N PHE A 185 11.54 2.52 -1.77
CA PHE A 185 11.68 2.90 -0.36
C PHE A 185 13.02 3.57 -0.10
N GLY A 186 13.01 4.62 0.72
CA GLY A 186 14.20 5.40 1.04
C GLY A 186 14.76 6.26 -0.10
N ASN A 187 14.28 6.10 -1.33
CA ASN A 187 14.75 6.83 -2.52
C ASN A 187 13.60 7.55 -3.23
N VAL A 188 12.96 6.93 -4.24
CA VAL A 188 11.93 7.60 -5.07
C VAL A 188 10.68 7.95 -4.30
N ALA A 189 10.31 7.20 -3.27
CA ALA A 189 9.19 7.52 -2.40
C ALA A 189 9.29 8.92 -1.76
N GLY A 190 10.51 9.42 -1.51
CA GLY A 190 10.76 10.78 -1.00
C GLY A 190 10.73 11.89 -2.05
N MET A 191 10.66 11.55 -3.35
CA MET A 191 10.72 12.53 -4.44
C MET A 191 9.35 13.12 -4.75
N ASN A 192 9.33 14.39 -5.17
CA ASN A 192 8.14 15.05 -5.70
C ASN A 192 8.53 15.96 -6.87
N ALA A 193 8.25 15.53 -8.07
CA ALA A 193 8.57 16.26 -9.29
C ALA A 193 7.51 17.31 -9.69
N GLY A 194 6.72 17.82 -8.72
CA GLY A 194 5.81 18.94 -8.93
C GLY A 194 4.31 18.63 -8.70
N ARG A 195 3.97 17.49 -8.06
CA ARG A 195 2.58 17.22 -7.60
C ARG A 195 2.25 18.05 -6.35
N SER A 196 0.94 18.28 -6.10
CA SER A 196 0.49 18.88 -4.85
C SER A 196 0.90 18.03 -3.64
N LYS A 197 1.05 18.68 -2.47
CA LYS A 197 1.41 17.98 -1.21
C LYS A 197 0.40 16.88 -0.85
N SER A 198 -0.89 17.09 -1.11
CA SER A 198 -1.94 16.10 -0.86
C SER A 198 -1.82 14.90 -1.80
N ALA A 199 -1.67 15.12 -3.11
CA ALA A 199 -1.55 14.06 -4.09
C ALA A 199 -0.31 13.18 -3.87
N ILE A 200 0.85 13.78 -3.52
CA ILE A 200 2.05 13.00 -3.23
C ILE A 200 1.89 12.19 -1.94
N LYS A 201 1.32 12.78 -0.88
CA LYS A 201 1.06 12.09 0.39
C LYS A 201 0.12 10.90 0.20
N GLU A 202 -0.98 11.09 -0.54
CA GLU A 202 -1.93 10.03 -0.87
C GLU A 202 -1.25 8.90 -1.63
N ASN A 203 -0.53 9.21 -2.70
CA ASN A 203 0.16 8.22 -3.52
C ASN A 203 1.20 7.40 -2.73
N ARG A 204 1.98 8.02 -1.87
CA ARG A 204 2.97 7.32 -1.03
C ARG A 204 2.30 6.43 0.01
N ARG A 205 1.26 6.94 0.66
CA ARG A 205 0.45 6.17 1.60
C ARG A 205 -0.22 4.97 0.92
N TYR A 206 -0.73 5.14 -0.30
CA TYR A 206 -1.35 4.06 -1.08
C TYR A 206 -0.40 2.86 -1.22
N VAL A 207 0.82 3.09 -1.68
CA VAL A 207 1.83 2.04 -1.84
C VAL A 207 2.13 1.37 -0.49
N THR A 208 2.44 2.16 0.54
CA THR A 208 2.77 1.63 1.87
C THR A 208 1.64 0.79 2.46
N LEU A 209 0.38 1.27 2.39
CA LEU A 209 -0.77 0.53 2.91
C LEU A 209 -0.99 -0.81 2.21
N ILE A 210 -0.78 -0.90 0.91
CA ILE A 210 -0.94 -2.15 0.16
C ILE A 210 0.10 -3.17 0.62
N PHE A 211 1.36 -2.77 0.74
CA PHE A 211 2.40 -3.66 1.26
C PHE A 211 2.17 -4.08 2.70
N GLN A 212 1.66 -3.22 3.55
CA GLN A 212 1.28 -3.57 4.92
C GLN A 212 0.08 -4.53 4.96
N ARG A 213 -0.96 -4.27 4.15
CA ARG A 213 -2.19 -5.06 4.12
C ARG A 213 -2.03 -6.44 3.51
N GLN A 214 -1.12 -6.63 2.56
CA GLN A 214 -0.93 -7.93 1.91
C GLN A 214 -0.61 -9.05 2.91
N SER A 215 0.05 -8.76 4.04
CA SER A 215 0.39 -9.74 5.07
C SER A 215 -0.84 -10.48 5.62
N ALA A 216 -1.95 -9.76 5.82
CA ALA A 216 -3.21 -10.36 6.26
C ALA A 216 -3.79 -11.32 5.20
N TYR A 217 -3.69 -10.97 3.93
CA TYR A 217 -4.15 -11.83 2.82
C TYR A 217 -3.24 -13.05 2.61
N ILE A 218 -1.92 -12.89 2.79
CA ILE A 218 -0.96 -14.01 2.78
C ILE A 218 -1.31 -14.99 3.92
N ALA A 219 -1.46 -14.49 5.15
CA ALA A 219 -1.81 -15.29 6.32
C ALA A 219 -3.17 -16.01 6.17
N ALA A 220 -4.12 -15.41 5.46
CA ALA A 220 -5.43 -16.01 5.15
C ALA A 220 -5.39 -16.96 3.93
N GLY A 221 -4.22 -17.24 3.36
CA GLY A 221 -4.03 -18.19 2.27
C GLY A 221 -4.62 -17.76 0.92
N TRP A 222 -4.64 -16.43 0.62
CA TRP A 222 -5.15 -15.94 -0.68
C TRP A 222 -4.18 -16.19 -1.82
N GLY A 223 -2.88 -16.30 -1.53
CA GLY A 223 -1.80 -16.53 -2.47
C GLY A 223 -0.56 -15.73 -2.12
N PRO A 224 0.47 -15.79 -2.97
CA PRO A 224 1.70 -15.06 -2.73
C PRO A 224 1.48 -13.56 -2.65
N GLY A 225 2.40 -12.89 -1.94
CA GLY A 225 2.60 -11.45 -1.97
C GLY A 225 3.90 -11.11 -2.68
N VAL A 226 4.39 -9.89 -2.40
CA VAL A 226 5.71 -9.45 -2.83
C VAL A 226 6.51 -9.09 -1.58
N GLU A 227 7.65 -9.75 -1.39
CA GLU A 227 8.55 -9.47 -0.28
C GLU A 227 9.29 -8.15 -0.49
N CYS A 228 9.25 -7.32 0.53
CA CYS A 228 9.93 -6.03 0.58
C CYS A 228 10.49 -5.82 1.98
N ALA A 229 11.81 -5.75 2.10
CA ALA A 229 12.48 -5.56 3.40
C ALA A 229 12.28 -4.16 3.99
N ASP A 230 12.08 -3.14 3.15
CA ASP A 230 12.16 -1.73 3.52
C ASP A 230 10.79 -1.04 3.65
N VAL A 231 9.69 -1.79 3.80
CA VAL A 231 8.35 -1.22 4.00
C VAL A 231 8.28 -0.55 5.38
N PRO A 232 7.99 0.77 5.48
CA PRO A 232 7.95 1.48 6.74
C PRO A 232 6.73 1.10 7.61
#